data_03091da0aa7c7b9c1c1bd8eece4fa306
#
_entry.id   03091da0aa7c7b9c1c1bd8eece4fa306
#
_cell.length_a   1.000
_cell.length_b   1.000
_cell.length_c   1.000
_cell.angle_alpha   90.00
_cell.angle_beta   90.00
_cell.angle_gamma   90.00
#
_symmetry.space_group_name_H-M   'P 1'
#
loop_
_entity.id
_entity.type
_entity.pdbx_description
1 polymer ?
#
loop_
_entity_poly.entity_id
_entity_poly.type
_entity_poly.pdbx_seq_one_letter_code
_entity_poly.pdbx_strand_id
1 'polypeptide(L)'
;METAHRSSIKTYLDFLQLKDNRFVMWRLTRNQELEDYWQQFIATHPELKDEFEKAIRVCDSVRFNSNQYTGQQVLYDRIKDSVAKQKRRRALHIYRMAAAAAILLLLISPLAYLGMREWNQHDEPSKELIGEIFQSKDIMLAVDGQTVTLPQSINMMIKDGYVYYGAKGVAALKGKHCCITVPAGKHTSLTLPDRSQLWINAGTTVKLPTTFNKGTRDIYVDGEIFIDAAHCPSQPFIVHTDRINVTVHGTSFDVLAYRDEVAPAVVLVRGKVMVTTPRNGSMMMQPDERVALTNGKLEKQTVDVADYVSWKDNYLSFSNTPIEKVLKQVGKYYNIRFTTADTILTGKRISGKLYLSNQIDDVLNSISLMTATTYKRDKNIVKFIEKERR
;
A
#
# COMPACT_ATOMS: atom_id res chain seq x y z
N MET A 1 21.36 -61.14 34.35
CA MET A 1 22.29 -60.34 33.48
C MET A 1 21.95 -60.35 32.00
N GLU A 2 20.82 -60.97 31.61
CA GLU A 2 20.42 -61.16 30.22
C GLU A 2 19.62 -60.01 29.59
N THR A 3 19.10 -59.11 30.36
CA THR A 3 18.14 -58.10 29.91
C THR A 3 18.78 -56.75 29.48
N ALA A 4 20.07 -56.51 29.81
CA ALA A 4 20.73 -55.22 29.56
C ALA A 4 21.31 -55.08 28.10
N HIS A 5 21.39 -56.19 27.33
CA HIS A 5 21.96 -56.15 25.96
C HIS A 5 20.91 -56.06 24.87
N ARG A 6 19.62 -56.19 25.17
CA ARG A 6 18.52 -56.26 24.19
C ARG A 6 18.15 -54.92 23.54
N SER A 7 18.50 -53.80 24.14
CA SER A 7 18.02 -52.48 23.67
C SER A 7 19.02 -51.67 22.83
N SER A 8 20.18 -52.23 22.50
CA SER A 8 21.25 -51.46 21.80
C SER A 8 21.53 -51.84 20.36
N ILE A 9 20.96 -52.96 19.87
CA ILE A 9 21.19 -53.44 18.49
C ILE A 9 20.18 -52.79 17.55
N LYS A 10 20.67 -51.91 16.68
CA LYS A 10 19.88 -51.18 15.66
C LYS A 10 20.47 -51.29 14.27
N THR A 11 21.77 -51.58 14.15
CA THR A 11 22.48 -51.60 12.87
C THR A 11 23.37 -52.84 12.78
N TYR A 12 23.83 -53.17 11.56
CA TYR A 12 24.77 -54.30 11.34
C TYR A 12 26.10 -54.12 12.11
N LEU A 13 26.49 -52.89 12.40
CA LEU A 13 27.72 -52.61 13.19
C LEU A 13 27.58 -53.03 14.65
N ASP A 14 26.37 -52.94 15.19
CA ASP A 14 26.13 -53.32 16.59
C ASP A 14 26.32 -54.83 16.77
N PHE A 15 25.92 -55.66 15.80
CA PHE A 15 26.21 -57.11 15.81
C PHE A 15 27.70 -57.41 15.85
N LEU A 16 28.51 -56.69 15.10
CA LEU A 16 29.95 -56.87 15.01
C LEU A 16 30.73 -56.34 16.25
N GLN A 17 30.09 -55.47 17.04
CA GLN A 17 30.68 -54.82 18.20
C GLN A 17 30.11 -55.29 19.54
N LEU A 18 29.36 -56.39 19.55
CA LEU A 18 28.87 -56.97 20.82
C LEU A 18 30.01 -57.21 21.81
N LYS A 19 29.85 -56.78 23.04
CA LYS A 19 30.87 -56.85 24.08
C LYS A 19 31.31 -58.29 24.41
N ASP A 20 30.39 -59.26 24.21
CA ASP A 20 30.64 -60.68 24.42
C ASP A 20 31.18 -61.40 23.16
N ASN A 21 31.36 -60.70 22.07
CA ASN A 21 31.85 -61.21 20.79
C ASN A 21 31.07 -62.38 20.18
N ARG A 22 29.87 -62.72 20.66
CA ARG A 22 29.10 -63.91 20.27
C ARG A 22 28.89 -63.96 18.79
N PHE A 23 28.56 -62.84 18.12
CA PHE A 23 28.30 -62.82 16.69
C PHE A 23 29.57 -63.17 15.88
N VAL A 24 30.68 -62.54 16.20
CA VAL A 24 31.95 -62.79 15.52
C VAL A 24 32.46 -64.21 15.80
N MET A 25 32.36 -64.66 17.03
CA MET A 25 32.74 -66.05 17.42
C MET A 25 31.86 -67.07 16.69
N TRP A 26 30.58 -66.87 16.55
CA TRP A 26 29.69 -67.73 15.78
C TRP A 26 30.16 -67.84 14.33
N ARG A 27 30.49 -66.77 13.65
CA ARG A 27 30.94 -66.79 12.27
C ARG A 27 32.31 -67.46 12.11
N LEU A 28 33.19 -67.38 13.10
CA LEU A 28 34.51 -67.94 13.06
C LEU A 28 34.55 -69.45 13.43
N THR A 29 33.77 -69.85 14.43
CA THR A 29 33.83 -71.21 15.00
C THR A 29 32.73 -72.15 14.49
N ARG A 30 31.66 -71.61 13.87
CA ARG A 30 30.48 -72.36 13.43
C ARG A 30 29.91 -73.27 14.53
N ASN A 31 29.91 -72.75 15.77
CA ASN A 31 29.38 -73.45 16.94
C ASN A 31 27.85 -73.56 16.87
N GLN A 32 27.32 -74.79 17.07
CA GLN A 32 25.89 -75.06 16.93
C GLN A 32 25.05 -74.28 17.97
N GLU A 33 25.51 -74.13 19.22
CA GLU A 33 24.79 -73.39 20.26
C GLU A 33 24.61 -71.90 19.85
N LEU A 34 25.65 -71.33 19.26
CA LEU A 34 25.56 -69.93 18.79
C LEU A 34 24.73 -69.80 17.51
N GLU A 35 24.67 -70.83 16.65
CA GLU A 35 23.79 -70.92 15.50
C GLU A 35 22.33 -70.88 15.97
N ASP A 36 21.96 -71.77 16.90
CA ASP A 36 20.59 -71.86 17.45
C ASP A 36 20.20 -70.57 18.17
N TYR A 37 21.14 -69.93 18.88
CA TYR A 37 20.93 -68.66 19.54
C TYR A 37 20.57 -67.55 18.52
N TRP A 38 21.33 -67.41 17.45
CA TRP A 38 21.10 -66.35 16.46
C TRP A 38 19.86 -66.62 15.62
N GLN A 39 19.53 -67.87 15.30
CA GLN A 39 18.26 -68.21 14.67
C GLN A 39 17.06 -67.83 15.52
N GLN A 40 17.10 -68.13 16.82
CA GLN A 40 16.05 -67.73 17.76
C GLN A 40 15.99 -66.20 17.94
N PHE A 41 17.12 -65.53 17.98
CA PHE A 41 17.18 -64.08 18.10
C PHE A 41 16.49 -63.40 16.92
N ILE A 42 16.79 -63.82 15.67
CA ILE A 42 16.16 -63.23 14.48
C ILE A 42 14.69 -63.62 14.35
N ALA A 43 14.31 -64.79 14.79
CA ALA A 43 12.89 -65.18 14.84
C ALA A 43 12.06 -64.28 15.78
N THR A 44 12.68 -63.82 16.86
CA THR A 44 12.05 -62.87 17.81
C THR A 44 12.18 -61.39 17.42
N HIS A 45 13.10 -61.05 16.48
CA HIS A 45 13.37 -59.67 16.03
C HIS A 45 13.43 -59.62 14.50
N PRO A 46 12.33 -59.84 13.80
CA PRO A 46 12.31 -59.90 12.33
C PRO A 46 12.69 -58.58 11.69
N GLU A 47 12.50 -57.46 12.37
CA GLU A 47 12.89 -56.12 11.93
C GLU A 47 14.42 -55.92 11.79
N LEU A 48 15.20 -56.73 12.45
CA LEU A 48 16.67 -56.69 12.39
C LEU A 48 17.28 -57.63 11.35
N LYS A 49 16.48 -58.39 10.64
CA LYS A 49 16.94 -59.40 9.69
C LYS A 49 17.88 -58.82 8.62
N ASP A 50 17.52 -57.72 8.00
CA ASP A 50 18.33 -57.10 6.95
C ASP A 50 19.69 -56.61 7.47
N GLU A 51 19.72 -56.08 8.68
CA GLU A 51 20.95 -55.61 9.31
C GLU A 51 21.80 -56.80 9.79
N PHE A 52 21.20 -57.86 10.20
CA PHE A 52 21.88 -59.11 10.54
C PHE A 52 22.54 -59.75 9.31
N GLU A 53 21.84 -59.80 8.17
CA GLU A 53 22.40 -60.30 6.90
C GLU A 53 23.53 -59.41 6.40
N LYS A 54 23.46 -58.08 6.60
CA LYS A 54 24.53 -57.15 6.29
C LYS A 54 25.75 -57.41 7.17
N ALA A 55 25.56 -57.69 8.46
CA ALA A 55 26.62 -58.04 9.39
C ALA A 55 27.36 -59.33 8.95
N ILE A 56 26.60 -60.36 8.50
CA ILE A 56 27.15 -61.58 7.93
C ILE A 56 28.01 -61.29 6.71
N ARG A 57 27.49 -60.56 5.74
CA ARG A 57 28.23 -60.20 4.52
C ARG A 57 29.52 -59.43 4.80
N VAL A 58 29.50 -58.53 5.77
CA VAL A 58 30.70 -57.80 6.18
C VAL A 58 31.72 -58.73 6.84
N CYS A 59 31.29 -59.63 7.70
CA CYS A 59 32.16 -60.63 8.33
C CYS A 59 32.78 -61.57 7.31
N ASP A 60 31.99 -62.05 6.34
CA ASP A 60 32.45 -62.97 5.30
C ASP A 60 33.33 -62.30 4.22
N SER A 61 33.23 -60.96 4.06
CA SER A 61 34.07 -60.20 3.15
C SER A 61 35.53 -60.02 3.62
N VAL A 62 35.83 -60.38 4.87
CA VAL A 62 37.16 -60.35 5.43
C VAL A 62 37.93 -61.58 4.90
N ARG A 63 38.81 -61.37 3.86
CA ARG A 63 39.65 -62.43 3.33
C ARG A 63 40.73 -62.82 4.34
N PHE A 64 40.70 -64.08 4.80
CA PHE A 64 41.73 -64.67 5.64
C PHE A 64 42.86 -65.18 4.75
N ASN A 65 44.08 -64.73 5.01
CA ASN A 65 45.26 -65.28 4.34
C ASN A 65 45.55 -66.65 4.92
N SER A 66 45.39 -67.73 4.15
CA SER A 66 45.34 -69.13 4.60
C SER A 66 46.61 -69.72 5.16
N ASN A 67 47.70 -68.93 5.32
CA ASN A 67 49.01 -69.50 5.60
C ASN A 67 49.71 -69.09 6.93
N GLN A 68 49.03 -68.46 7.87
CA GLN A 68 49.58 -68.30 9.23
C GLN A 68 48.47 -68.20 10.30
N TYR A 69 48.19 -69.32 10.93
CA TYR A 69 47.36 -69.39 12.12
C TYR A 69 48.09 -68.78 13.33
N THR A 70 47.88 -67.58 13.57
CA THR A 70 48.04 -66.93 14.88
C THR A 70 46.69 -66.81 15.53
N GLY A 71 46.57 -67.21 16.75
CA GLY A 71 45.35 -67.47 17.54
C GLY A 71 44.15 -66.60 17.31
N GLN A 72 42.99 -67.01 17.80
CA GLN A 72 41.65 -66.39 17.69
C GLN A 72 41.63 -64.86 18.00
N GLN A 73 42.52 -64.41 18.86
CA GLN A 73 42.63 -62.99 19.29
C GLN A 73 43.10 -62.06 18.12
N VAL A 74 44.08 -62.50 17.36
CA VAL A 74 44.65 -61.70 16.25
C VAL A 74 43.63 -61.58 15.10
N LEU A 75 42.80 -62.58 14.92
CA LEU A 75 41.74 -62.60 13.94
C LEU A 75 40.63 -61.63 14.33
N TYR A 76 40.23 -61.65 15.60
CA TYR A 76 39.25 -60.72 16.18
C TYR A 76 39.72 -59.28 16.03
N ASP A 77 40.97 -58.99 16.35
CA ASP A 77 41.52 -57.61 16.26
C ASP A 77 41.53 -57.12 14.81
N ARG A 78 41.87 -57.96 13.81
CA ARG A 78 41.75 -57.59 12.39
C ARG A 78 40.35 -57.29 11.94
N ILE A 79 39.35 -58.05 12.35
CA ILE A 79 37.95 -57.76 12.08
C ILE A 79 37.51 -56.45 12.72
N LYS A 80 37.87 -56.23 13.98
CA LYS A 80 37.60 -55.01 14.74
C LYS A 80 38.21 -53.77 14.07
N ASP A 81 39.44 -53.87 13.61
CA ASP A 81 40.14 -52.78 12.90
C ASP A 81 39.49 -52.47 11.55
N SER A 82 39.05 -53.51 10.81
CA SER A 82 38.38 -53.34 9.54
C SER A 82 37.03 -52.60 9.71
N VAL A 83 36.27 -52.97 10.73
CA VAL A 83 34.98 -52.31 11.09
C VAL A 83 35.21 -50.88 11.56
N ALA A 84 36.26 -50.64 12.36
CA ALA A 84 36.62 -49.30 12.84
C ALA A 84 37.02 -48.37 11.66
N LYS A 85 37.82 -48.89 10.69
CA LYS A 85 38.18 -48.16 9.46
C LYS A 85 36.93 -47.81 8.63
N GLN A 86 35.97 -48.74 8.50
CA GLN A 86 34.75 -48.48 7.74
C GLN A 86 33.87 -47.46 8.44
N LYS A 87 33.74 -47.51 9.76
CA LYS A 87 33.01 -46.52 10.57
C LYS A 87 33.61 -45.12 10.45
N ARG A 88 34.97 -45.02 10.51
CA ARG A 88 35.71 -43.75 10.28
C ARG A 88 35.49 -43.20 8.86
N ARG A 89 35.52 -44.02 7.84
CA ARG A 89 35.27 -43.58 6.44
C ARG A 89 33.83 -43.07 6.26
N ARG A 90 32.83 -43.73 6.87
CA ARG A 90 31.42 -43.25 6.84
C ARG A 90 31.26 -41.95 7.62
N ALA A 91 31.82 -41.82 8.81
CA ALA A 91 31.79 -40.60 9.57
C ALA A 91 32.43 -39.43 8.80
N LEU A 92 33.59 -39.63 8.19
CA LEU A 92 34.26 -38.63 7.36
C LEU A 92 33.41 -38.23 6.13
N HIS A 93 32.72 -39.19 5.51
CA HIS A 93 31.80 -38.87 4.40
C HIS A 93 30.61 -38.06 4.85
N ILE A 94 29.98 -38.40 5.99
CA ILE A 94 28.89 -37.65 6.59
C ILE A 94 29.33 -36.22 6.99
N TYR A 95 30.53 -36.09 7.60
CA TYR A 95 31.09 -34.77 7.93
C TYR A 95 31.41 -33.93 6.67
N ARG A 96 31.93 -34.55 5.60
CA ARG A 96 32.13 -33.84 4.32
C ARG A 96 30.82 -33.39 3.68
N MET A 97 29.79 -34.24 3.69
CA MET A 97 28.46 -33.90 3.21
C MET A 97 27.83 -32.81 4.06
N ALA A 98 27.94 -32.91 5.39
CA ALA A 98 27.43 -31.88 6.29
C ALA A 98 28.15 -30.53 6.15
N ALA A 99 29.48 -30.57 5.97
CA ALA A 99 30.28 -29.37 5.71
C ALA A 99 29.94 -28.74 4.34
N ALA A 100 29.73 -29.54 3.30
CA ALA A 100 29.28 -29.06 2.00
C ALA A 100 27.88 -28.44 2.08
N ALA A 101 26.97 -29.09 2.81
CA ALA A 101 25.61 -28.54 3.04
C ALA A 101 25.65 -27.25 3.85
N ALA A 102 26.50 -27.16 4.87
CA ALA A 102 26.68 -25.94 5.66
C ALA A 102 27.25 -24.78 4.84
N ILE A 103 28.24 -25.07 3.97
CA ILE A 103 28.78 -24.06 3.03
C ILE A 103 27.71 -23.61 2.04
N LEU A 104 26.91 -24.54 1.50
CA LEU A 104 25.81 -24.24 0.59
C LEU A 104 24.73 -23.39 1.29
N LEU A 105 24.38 -23.68 2.54
CA LEU A 105 23.47 -22.86 3.35
C LEU A 105 24.05 -21.47 3.63
N LEU A 106 25.35 -21.35 3.90
CA LEU A 106 26.02 -20.07 4.11
C LEU A 106 26.10 -19.22 2.82
N LEU A 107 26.16 -19.85 1.65
CA LEU A 107 26.16 -19.16 0.36
C LEU A 107 24.75 -18.81 -0.11
N ILE A 108 23.77 -19.67 0.17
CA ILE A 108 22.36 -19.47 -0.25
C ILE A 108 21.61 -18.55 0.74
N SER A 109 21.97 -18.58 2.04
CA SER A 109 21.25 -17.79 3.05
C SER A 109 21.29 -16.28 2.80
N PRO A 110 22.39 -15.63 2.40
CA PRO A 110 22.37 -14.22 2.06
C PRO A 110 21.61 -13.95 0.76
N LEU A 111 21.69 -14.85 -0.24
CA LEU A 111 20.89 -14.73 -1.46
C LEU A 111 19.39 -14.91 -1.19
N ALA A 112 19.03 -15.89 -0.37
CA ALA A 112 17.65 -16.11 0.07
C ALA A 112 17.15 -14.97 0.96
N TYR A 113 18.00 -14.42 1.83
CA TYR A 113 17.68 -13.23 2.64
C TYR A 113 17.48 -11.99 1.76
N LEU A 114 18.31 -11.77 0.76
CA LEU A 114 18.14 -10.68 -0.20
C LEU A 114 16.90 -10.90 -1.07
N GLY A 115 16.68 -12.11 -1.56
CA GLY A 115 15.47 -12.47 -2.32
C GLY A 115 14.19 -12.40 -1.48
N MET A 116 14.21 -12.83 -0.21
CA MET A 116 13.10 -12.64 0.72
C MET A 116 12.88 -11.17 1.09
N ARG A 117 13.94 -10.38 1.17
CA ARG A 117 13.84 -8.94 1.39
C ARG A 117 13.20 -8.23 0.20
N GLU A 118 13.56 -8.62 -1.03
CA GLU A 118 12.91 -8.12 -2.25
C GLU A 118 11.49 -8.68 -2.40
N TRP A 119 11.25 -9.94 -2.05
CA TRP A 119 9.91 -10.54 -2.06
C TRP A 119 9.00 -9.94 -0.98
N ASN A 120 9.49 -9.73 0.24
CA ASN A 120 8.73 -9.02 1.27
C ASN A 120 8.56 -7.51 0.98
N GLN A 121 9.36 -6.92 0.08
CA GLN A 121 9.10 -5.58 -0.44
C GLN A 121 8.06 -5.59 -1.58
N HIS A 122 7.75 -6.76 -2.18
CA HIS A 122 6.79 -6.85 -3.28
C HIS A 122 5.41 -7.39 -2.88
N ASP A 123 5.23 -7.91 -1.65
CA ASP A 123 3.97 -8.50 -1.19
C ASP A 123 3.34 -7.84 0.06
N GLU A 124 3.71 -6.61 0.41
CA GLU A 124 2.66 -5.76 0.96
C GLU A 124 1.77 -5.42 -0.24
N PRO A 125 0.47 -5.79 -0.23
CA PRO A 125 -0.46 -5.29 -1.22
C PRO A 125 -0.24 -3.79 -1.24
N SER A 126 0.10 -3.24 -2.41
CA SER A 126 0.38 -1.81 -2.57
C SER A 126 -0.73 -1.09 -1.84
N LYS A 127 -0.42 -0.50 -0.67
CA LYS A 127 -1.37 0.24 0.14
C LYS A 127 -1.84 1.35 -0.77
N GLU A 128 -2.94 1.09 -1.46
CA GLU A 128 -3.54 2.05 -2.34
C GLU A 128 -3.85 3.25 -1.47
N LEU A 129 -3.13 4.34 -1.68
CA LEU A 129 -3.27 5.55 -0.90
C LEU A 129 -4.32 6.41 -1.57
N ILE A 130 -5.41 6.68 -0.86
CA ILE A 130 -6.39 7.66 -1.30
C ILE A 130 -5.87 9.05 -0.94
N GLY A 131 -5.77 9.93 -1.95
CA GLY A 131 -5.33 11.31 -1.80
C GLY A 131 -3.88 11.53 -2.26
N GLU A 132 -3.53 12.79 -2.44
CA GLU A 132 -2.20 13.23 -2.84
C GLU A 132 -1.64 14.21 -1.80
N ILE A 133 -0.31 14.20 -1.61
CA ILE A 133 0.38 15.18 -0.76
C ILE A 133 1.10 16.15 -1.65
N PHE A 134 0.76 17.43 -1.53
CA PHE A 134 1.40 18.51 -2.25
C PHE A 134 2.48 19.18 -1.39
N GLN A 135 3.59 19.55 -2.01
CA GLN A 135 4.74 20.08 -1.28
C GLN A 135 4.61 21.57 -0.93
N SER A 136 3.82 22.35 -1.69
CA SER A 136 3.62 23.76 -1.43
C SER A 136 2.81 23.98 -0.15
N LYS A 137 3.28 24.90 0.70
CA LYS A 137 2.65 25.16 2.00
C LYS A 137 1.80 26.44 2.02
N ASP A 138 1.97 27.33 1.06
CA ASP A 138 1.35 28.66 1.11
C ASP A 138 0.62 29.02 -0.19
N ILE A 139 -0.42 29.84 -0.06
CA ILE A 139 -1.14 30.39 -1.21
C ILE A 139 -0.20 31.36 -1.93
N MET A 140 -0.07 31.21 -3.23
CA MET A 140 0.81 32.05 -4.05
C MET A 140 0.00 32.87 -5.01
N LEU A 141 0.32 34.16 -5.08
CA LEU A 141 -0.14 35.10 -6.10
C LEU A 141 1.04 35.49 -6.99
N ALA A 142 0.99 35.10 -8.25
CA ALA A 142 1.98 35.46 -9.25
C ALA A 142 1.42 36.55 -10.17
N VAL A 143 2.17 37.67 -10.32
CA VAL A 143 1.87 38.79 -11.20
C VAL A 143 3.15 39.18 -11.90
N ASP A 144 3.17 39.20 -13.24
CA ASP A 144 4.34 39.62 -14.06
C ASP A 144 5.67 38.97 -13.64
N GLY A 145 5.66 37.68 -13.28
CA GLY A 145 6.86 36.94 -12.86
C GLY A 145 7.28 37.19 -11.40
N GLN A 146 6.61 38.08 -10.68
CA GLN A 146 6.77 38.22 -9.25
C GLN A 146 5.77 37.36 -8.50
N THR A 147 6.23 36.65 -7.48
CA THR A 147 5.37 35.80 -6.64
C THR A 147 5.30 36.36 -5.24
N VAL A 148 4.10 36.54 -4.73
CA VAL A 148 3.80 36.94 -3.36
C VAL A 148 3.15 35.77 -2.65
N THR A 149 3.67 35.42 -1.49
CA THR A 149 3.09 34.41 -0.61
C THR A 149 2.02 35.05 0.26
N LEU A 150 0.85 34.44 0.29
CA LEU A 150 -0.31 34.91 1.06
C LEU A 150 -0.56 34.00 2.26
N PRO A 151 -0.98 34.56 3.41
CA PRO A 151 -1.34 33.75 4.57
C PRO A 151 -2.62 32.90 4.31
N GLN A 152 -2.91 31.99 5.24
CA GLN A 152 -4.06 31.07 5.13
C GLN A 152 -5.42 31.78 5.23
N SER A 153 -6.41 31.20 4.54
CA SER A 153 -7.86 31.46 4.70
C SER A 153 -8.23 32.94 4.67
N ILE A 154 -8.10 33.54 3.50
CA ILE A 154 -8.21 34.99 3.38
C ILE A 154 -9.20 35.34 2.31
N ASN A 155 -10.07 36.30 2.62
CA ASN A 155 -10.86 36.99 1.61
C ASN A 155 -9.97 38.04 0.94
N MET A 156 -9.58 37.77 -0.31
CA MET A 156 -8.88 38.70 -1.17
C MET A 156 -9.87 39.57 -1.95
N MET A 157 -9.44 40.76 -2.35
CA MET A 157 -10.19 41.65 -3.24
C MET A 157 -9.27 42.18 -4.33
N ILE A 158 -9.71 42.14 -5.57
CA ILE A 158 -9.10 42.87 -6.67
C ILE A 158 -9.87 44.17 -6.88
N LYS A 159 -9.19 45.28 -6.66
CA LYS A 159 -9.76 46.61 -6.84
C LYS A 159 -8.69 47.58 -7.30
N ASP A 160 -9.04 48.49 -8.24
CA ASP A 160 -8.20 49.61 -8.74
C ASP A 160 -6.76 49.17 -9.13
N GLY A 161 -6.61 47.97 -9.71
CA GLY A 161 -5.31 47.42 -10.14
C GLY A 161 -4.44 46.89 -9.00
N TYR A 162 -5.00 46.64 -7.84
CA TYR A 162 -4.33 46.01 -6.69
C TYR A 162 -5.07 44.78 -6.18
N VAL A 163 -4.31 43.85 -5.62
CA VAL A 163 -4.84 42.79 -4.76
C VAL A 163 -4.77 43.26 -3.33
N TYR A 164 -5.90 43.28 -2.66
CA TYR A 164 -6.02 43.61 -1.25
C TYR A 164 -6.25 42.36 -0.41
N TYR A 165 -5.65 42.38 0.76
CA TYR A 165 -5.92 41.47 1.84
C TYR A 165 -6.32 42.29 3.08
N GLY A 166 -7.58 42.18 3.45
CA GLY A 166 -8.16 43.13 4.43
C GLY A 166 -7.99 44.57 3.94
N ALA A 167 -7.42 45.44 4.78
CA ALA A 167 -7.14 46.83 4.43
C ALA A 167 -5.79 47.04 3.74
N LYS A 168 -4.95 46.02 3.58
CA LYS A 168 -3.62 46.12 3.01
C LYS A 168 -3.58 45.75 1.53
N GLY A 169 -3.07 46.62 0.67
CA GLY A 169 -2.66 46.25 -0.67
C GLY A 169 -1.41 45.36 -0.60
N VAL A 170 -1.50 44.15 -1.13
CA VAL A 170 -0.42 43.16 -1.08
C VAL A 170 0.37 43.08 -2.36
N ALA A 171 -0.26 43.33 -3.51
CA ALA A 171 0.39 43.34 -4.80
C ALA A 171 -0.27 44.31 -5.76
N ALA A 172 0.53 45.07 -6.52
CA ALA A 172 0.06 45.86 -7.65
C ALA A 172 -0.10 44.94 -8.87
N LEU A 173 -1.26 44.96 -9.49
CA LEU A 173 -1.55 44.24 -10.72
C LEU A 173 -1.09 45.08 -11.92
N LYS A 174 0.22 45.20 -12.13
CA LYS A 174 0.78 45.94 -13.25
C LYS A 174 0.67 45.21 -14.60
N GLY A 175 0.49 43.92 -14.57
CA GLY A 175 0.39 43.07 -15.75
C GLY A 175 -1.01 42.86 -16.26
N LYS A 176 -1.10 42.09 -17.35
CA LYS A 176 -2.39 41.76 -17.98
C LYS A 176 -3.13 40.61 -17.26
N HIS A 177 -2.39 39.77 -16.55
CA HIS A 177 -2.94 38.60 -15.86
C HIS A 177 -2.28 38.39 -14.51
N CYS A 178 -3.02 37.79 -13.59
CA CYS A 178 -2.48 37.23 -12.37
C CYS A 178 -2.87 35.76 -12.25
N CYS A 179 -2.06 35.02 -11.50
CA CYS A 179 -2.25 33.61 -11.26
C CYS A 179 -2.27 33.34 -9.75
N ILE A 180 -3.36 32.77 -9.26
CA ILE A 180 -3.51 32.36 -7.86
C ILE A 180 -3.38 30.85 -7.79
N THR A 181 -2.45 30.37 -6.99
CA THR A 181 -2.28 28.93 -6.72
C THR A 181 -2.57 28.66 -5.26
N VAL A 182 -3.59 27.87 -5.02
CA VAL A 182 -4.01 27.40 -3.68
C VAL A 182 -3.52 25.99 -3.50
N PRO A 183 -2.56 25.71 -2.61
CA PRO A 183 -2.05 24.37 -2.39
C PRO A 183 -3.08 23.47 -1.70
N ALA A 184 -2.84 22.17 -1.73
CA ALA A 184 -3.64 21.24 -0.95
C ALA A 184 -3.59 21.56 0.55
N GLY A 185 -4.69 21.36 1.22
CA GLY A 185 -4.84 21.69 2.64
C GLY A 185 -5.17 23.18 2.89
N LYS A 186 -5.42 23.95 1.85
CA LYS A 186 -5.81 25.37 1.95
C LYS A 186 -6.95 25.71 1.02
N HIS A 187 -7.70 26.73 1.37
CA HIS A 187 -8.74 27.32 0.54
C HIS A 187 -8.74 28.84 0.74
N THR A 188 -9.33 29.57 -0.17
CA THR A 188 -9.42 31.03 -0.10
C THR A 188 -10.63 31.54 -0.86
N SER A 189 -10.95 32.80 -0.69
CA SER A 189 -11.94 33.48 -1.52
C SER A 189 -11.41 34.77 -2.10
N LEU A 190 -11.98 35.20 -3.22
CA LEU A 190 -11.57 36.36 -3.97
C LEU A 190 -12.80 37.11 -4.47
N THR A 191 -12.89 38.43 -4.16
CA THR A 191 -13.84 39.31 -4.82
C THR A 191 -13.18 39.91 -6.08
N LEU A 192 -13.78 39.68 -7.21
CA LEU A 192 -13.35 40.15 -8.52
C LEU A 192 -13.72 41.63 -8.77
N PRO A 193 -13.11 42.30 -9.77
CA PRO A 193 -13.41 43.72 -10.07
C PRO A 193 -14.87 44.01 -10.42
N ASP A 194 -15.57 43.04 -10.96
CA ASP A 194 -17.01 43.08 -11.29
C ASP A 194 -17.93 42.78 -10.11
N ARG A 195 -17.35 42.57 -8.89
CA ARG A 195 -18.01 42.15 -7.65
C ARG A 195 -18.46 40.67 -7.62
N SER A 196 -18.09 39.89 -8.63
CA SER A 196 -18.26 38.42 -8.53
C SER A 196 -17.44 37.87 -7.38
N GLN A 197 -17.98 36.89 -6.67
CA GLN A 197 -17.28 36.23 -5.58
C GLN A 197 -16.84 34.83 -6.03
N LEU A 198 -15.59 34.54 -5.79
CA LEU A 198 -14.95 33.29 -6.17
C LEU A 198 -14.38 32.62 -4.91
N TRP A 199 -14.80 31.39 -4.63
CA TRP A 199 -14.16 30.51 -3.64
C TRP A 199 -13.27 29.54 -4.39
N ILE A 200 -12.06 29.32 -3.92
CA ILE A 200 -11.02 28.54 -4.55
C ILE A 200 -10.63 27.42 -3.60
N ASN A 201 -10.87 26.17 -4.02
CA ASN A 201 -10.62 24.99 -3.21
C ASN A 201 -9.15 24.56 -3.25
N ALA A 202 -8.79 23.62 -2.39
CA ALA A 202 -7.45 23.04 -2.25
C ALA A 202 -6.93 22.44 -3.56
N GLY A 203 -5.65 22.66 -3.86
CA GLY A 203 -5.00 22.14 -5.07
C GLY A 203 -5.41 22.86 -6.37
N THR A 204 -5.97 24.08 -6.28
CA THR A 204 -6.53 24.81 -7.43
C THR A 204 -5.62 25.93 -7.88
N THR A 205 -5.50 26.08 -9.19
CA THR A 205 -4.86 27.22 -9.84
C THR A 205 -5.89 27.99 -10.68
N VAL A 206 -5.98 29.30 -10.42
CA VAL A 206 -6.84 30.22 -11.16
C VAL A 206 -6.00 31.29 -11.82
N LYS A 207 -6.11 31.41 -13.15
CA LYS A 207 -5.53 32.52 -13.90
C LYS A 207 -6.65 33.45 -14.36
N LEU A 208 -6.53 34.71 -14.05
CA LEU A 208 -7.53 35.72 -14.35
C LEU A 208 -6.85 37.03 -14.85
N PRO A 209 -7.53 37.79 -15.69
CA PRO A 209 -7.02 39.09 -16.12
C PRO A 209 -7.09 40.09 -14.94
N THR A 210 -6.22 41.06 -14.93
CA THR A 210 -6.22 42.16 -13.95
C THR A 210 -7.41 43.10 -14.12
N THR A 211 -7.95 43.16 -15.34
CA THR A 211 -9.18 43.87 -15.70
C THR A 211 -9.94 43.03 -16.74
N PHE A 212 -11.25 42.99 -16.65
CA PHE A 212 -12.05 42.33 -17.66
C PHE A 212 -12.15 43.15 -18.97
N ASN A 213 -12.07 42.47 -20.10
CA ASN A 213 -12.27 43.08 -21.40
C ASN A 213 -13.72 43.58 -21.56
N LYS A 214 -13.99 44.48 -22.49
CA LYS A 214 -15.34 44.99 -22.75
C LYS A 214 -16.33 43.92 -23.31
N GLY A 215 -15.82 42.77 -23.82
CA GLY A 215 -16.65 41.75 -24.43
C GLY A 215 -17.03 40.59 -23.47
N THR A 216 -16.05 40.10 -22.72
CA THR A 216 -16.22 38.92 -21.86
C THR A 216 -15.47 39.08 -20.53
N ARG A 217 -15.86 38.27 -19.55
CA ARG A 217 -15.19 38.13 -18.24
C ARG A 217 -14.60 36.70 -18.16
N ASP A 218 -13.37 36.56 -18.61
CA ASP A 218 -12.74 35.26 -18.79
C ASP A 218 -11.83 34.93 -17.63
N ILE A 219 -11.95 33.71 -17.06
CA ILE A 219 -10.99 33.12 -16.11
C ILE A 219 -10.62 31.70 -16.56
N TYR A 220 -9.42 31.25 -16.18
CA TYR A 220 -8.93 29.90 -16.48
C TYR A 220 -8.70 29.16 -15.18
N VAL A 221 -9.21 27.94 -15.10
CA VAL A 221 -9.21 27.15 -13.87
C VAL A 221 -8.67 25.74 -14.12
N ASP A 222 -7.73 25.35 -13.28
CA ASP A 222 -7.30 23.97 -13.07
C ASP A 222 -7.54 23.65 -11.61
N GLY A 223 -8.61 22.92 -11.29
CA GLY A 223 -9.02 22.67 -9.93
C GLY A 223 -10.52 22.74 -9.68
N GLU A 224 -10.91 23.19 -8.49
CA GLU A 224 -12.30 23.33 -8.08
C GLU A 224 -12.56 24.74 -7.54
N ILE A 225 -13.61 25.35 -8.08
CA ILE A 225 -14.07 26.67 -7.69
C ILE A 225 -15.59 26.69 -7.51
N PHE A 226 -16.05 27.46 -6.54
CA PHE A 226 -17.42 27.94 -6.52
C PHE A 226 -17.43 29.42 -6.87
N ILE A 227 -18.35 29.85 -7.72
CA ILE A 227 -18.48 31.24 -8.13
C ILE A 227 -19.92 31.73 -8.01
N ASP A 228 -20.09 32.92 -7.44
CA ASP A 228 -21.30 33.71 -7.51
C ASP A 228 -21.02 34.89 -8.44
N ALA A 229 -21.30 34.67 -9.73
CA ALA A 229 -21.01 35.66 -10.78
C ALA A 229 -22.02 36.80 -10.74
N ALA A 230 -21.54 38.02 -10.72
CA ALA A 230 -22.37 39.21 -10.80
C ALA A 230 -23.19 39.25 -12.09
N HIS A 231 -24.45 39.63 -11.99
CA HIS A 231 -25.34 39.66 -13.16
C HIS A 231 -24.94 40.76 -14.15
N CYS A 232 -24.60 40.37 -15.37
CA CYS A 232 -24.26 41.25 -16.46
C CYS A 232 -24.66 40.63 -17.81
N PRO A 233 -25.87 40.97 -18.35
CA PRO A 233 -26.37 40.39 -19.60
C PRO A 233 -25.51 40.70 -20.83
N SER A 234 -24.90 41.90 -20.83
CA SER A 234 -24.08 42.37 -21.98
C SER A 234 -22.66 41.80 -22.01
N GLN A 235 -22.19 41.21 -20.87
CA GLN A 235 -20.82 40.74 -20.74
C GLN A 235 -20.83 39.36 -20.06
N PRO A 236 -20.85 38.26 -20.83
CA PRO A 236 -20.85 36.92 -20.25
C PRO A 236 -19.60 36.65 -19.42
N PHE A 237 -19.74 35.86 -18.35
CA PHE A 237 -18.65 35.32 -17.57
C PHE A 237 -18.33 33.93 -18.08
N ILE A 238 -17.06 33.66 -18.41
CA ILE A 238 -16.61 32.41 -18.99
C ILE A 238 -15.53 31.80 -18.12
N VAL A 239 -15.78 30.60 -17.63
CA VAL A 239 -14.77 29.76 -16.97
C VAL A 239 -14.21 28.79 -17.98
N HIS A 240 -12.93 28.92 -18.31
CA HIS A 240 -12.20 28.00 -19.16
C HIS A 240 -11.47 26.96 -18.33
N THR A 241 -11.62 25.70 -18.72
CA THR A 241 -10.82 24.59 -18.18
C THR A 241 -10.17 23.84 -19.34
N ASP A 242 -9.37 22.84 -19.04
CA ASP A 242 -8.72 22.01 -20.05
C ASP A 242 -9.73 21.28 -20.97
N ARG A 243 -10.88 20.87 -20.43
CA ARG A 243 -11.83 19.97 -21.13
C ARG A 243 -13.24 20.52 -21.32
N ILE A 244 -13.65 21.50 -20.54
CA ILE A 244 -14.97 22.14 -20.66
C ILE A 244 -14.85 23.65 -20.50
N ASN A 245 -15.77 24.40 -21.11
CA ASN A 245 -15.98 25.82 -20.87
C ASN A 245 -17.36 26.03 -20.30
N VAL A 246 -17.50 26.98 -19.40
CA VAL A 246 -18.76 27.30 -18.69
C VAL A 246 -19.10 28.77 -18.92
N THR A 247 -20.21 29.07 -19.57
CA THR A 247 -20.65 30.41 -19.89
C THR A 247 -21.90 30.80 -19.10
N VAL A 248 -21.87 31.94 -18.44
CA VAL A 248 -22.98 32.46 -17.61
C VAL A 248 -23.15 33.96 -17.74
N HIS A 249 -24.31 34.49 -17.33
CA HIS A 249 -24.63 35.93 -17.31
C HIS A 249 -24.90 36.49 -15.89
N GLY A 250 -24.85 35.65 -14.85
CA GLY A 250 -25.16 36.01 -13.47
C GLY A 250 -25.75 34.81 -12.74
N THR A 251 -24.88 34.02 -12.19
CA THR A 251 -25.18 32.61 -11.86
C THR A 251 -24.28 32.17 -10.68
N SER A 252 -24.84 31.38 -9.78
CA SER A 252 -24.10 30.74 -8.71
C SER A 252 -23.92 29.25 -9.05
N PHE A 253 -22.67 28.81 -9.20
CA PHE A 253 -22.36 27.43 -9.63
C PHE A 253 -20.97 26.99 -9.14
N ASP A 254 -20.77 25.68 -9.13
CA ASP A 254 -19.50 25.02 -8.84
C ASP A 254 -18.90 24.41 -10.11
N VAL A 255 -17.57 24.44 -10.21
CA VAL A 255 -16.81 23.81 -11.30
C VAL A 255 -15.72 22.94 -10.71
N LEU A 256 -15.81 21.64 -10.92
CA LEU A 256 -14.80 20.65 -10.55
C LEU A 256 -14.05 20.21 -11.81
N ALA A 257 -12.83 20.66 -12.01
CA ALA A 257 -12.07 20.43 -13.24
C ALA A 257 -10.54 20.37 -13.00
N TYR A 258 -10.11 19.53 -12.05
CA TYR A 258 -8.69 19.19 -11.91
C TYR A 258 -8.21 18.43 -13.15
N ARG A 259 -6.94 18.57 -13.53
CA ARG A 259 -6.36 17.84 -14.66
C ARG A 259 -6.45 16.33 -14.54
N ASP A 260 -6.27 15.82 -13.33
CA ASP A 260 -6.38 14.41 -12.96
C ASP A 260 -7.82 13.92 -12.75
N GLU A 261 -8.82 14.83 -12.78
CA GLU A 261 -10.21 14.46 -12.61
C GLU A 261 -10.72 13.67 -13.81
N VAL A 262 -11.24 12.47 -13.55
CA VAL A 262 -11.75 11.58 -14.60
C VAL A 262 -12.94 12.21 -15.34
N ALA A 263 -13.84 12.86 -14.61
CA ALA A 263 -15.06 13.46 -15.15
C ALA A 263 -15.24 14.90 -14.62
N PRO A 264 -14.63 15.91 -15.27
CA PRO A 264 -14.89 17.30 -14.91
C PRO A 264 -16.38 17.59 -14.97
N ALA A 265 -16.85 18.39 -14.02
CA ALA A 265 -18.27 18.59 -13.83
C ALA A 265 -18.60 20.03 -13.40
N VAL A 266 -19.82 20.41 -13.66
CA VAL A 266 -20.42 21.68 -13.22
C VAL A 266 -21.68 21.37 -12.43
N VAL A 267 -21.90 22.06 -11.31
CA VAL A 267 -23.14 21.97 -10.51
C VAL A 267 -23.77 23.35 -10.44
N LEU A 268 -25.01 23.45 -10.83
CA LEU A 268 -25.73 24.73 -10.86
C LEU A 268 -26.62 24.90 -9.64
N VAL A 269 -26.38 25.99 -8.89
CA VAL A 269 -27.19 26.38 -7.71
C VAL A 269 -28.30 27.33 -8.11
N ARG A 270 -27.97 28.40 -8.85
CA ARG A 270 -28.91 29.45 -9.23
C ARG A 270 -28.57 30.03 -10.58
N GLY A 271 -29.56 30.32 -11.40
CA GLY A 271 -29.41 30.97 -12.70
C GLY A 271 -29.44 29.98 -13.86
N LYS A 272 -28.62 30.23 -14.88
CA LYS A 272 -28.50 29.39 -16.07
C LYS A 272 -27.03 29.24 -16.47
N VAL A 273 -26.63 28.05 -16.88
CA VAL A 273 -25.28 27.74 -17.32
C VAL A 273 -25.33 27.07 -18.71
N MET A 274 -24.44 27.49 -19.58
CA MET A 274 -24.10 26.76 -20.79
C MET A 274 -22.74 26.09 -20.60
N VAL A 275 -22.70 24.75 -20.61
CA VAL A 275 -21.43 23.97 -20.64
C VAL A 275 -21.13 23.60 -22.07
N THR A 276 -19.90 23.84 -22.51
CA THR A 276 -19.43 23.46 -23.85
C THR A 276 -18.14 22.65 -23.78
N THR A 277 -17.90 21.82 -24.79
CA THR A 277 -16.64 21.07 -24.94
C THR A 277 -15.90 21.51 -26.22
N PRO A 278 -14.57 21.31 -26.29
CA PRO A 278 -13.81 21.64 -27.52
C PRO A 278 -14.29 20.90 -28.77
N ARG A 279 -15.03 19.78 -28.61
CA ARG A 279 -15.58 18.96 -29.73
C ARG A 279 -17.04 19.32 -30.05
N ASN A 280 -17.45 20.57 -29.87
CA ASN A 280 -18.80 21.09 -30.15
C ASN A 280 -19.96 20.44 -29.38
N GLY A 281 -19.67 19.74 -28.29
CA GLY A 281 -20.73 19.37 -27.33
C GLY A 281 -21.20 20.61 -26.55
N SER A 282 -22.51 20.80 -26.41
CA SER A 282 -23.09 21.87 -25.61
C SER A 282 -24.29 21.38 -24.80
N MET A 283 -24.46 21.89 -23.59
CA MET A 283 -25.55 21.52 -22.70
C MET A 283 -25.96 22.69 -21.79
N MET A 284 -27.24 23.05 -21.84
CA MET A 284 -27.83 24.02 -20.91
C MET A 284 -28.21 23.36 -19.61
N MET A 285 -27.98 24.07 -18.51
CA MET A 285 -28.32 23.62 -17.15
C MET A 285 -29.38 24.50 -16.50
N GLN A 286 -30.20 23.87 -15.67
CA GLN A 286 -31.13 24.50 -14.72
C GLN A 286 -30.63 24.25 -13.27
N PRO A 287 -31.11 25.03 -12.28
CA PRO A 287 -30.80 24.78 -10.88
C PRO A 287 -31.00 23.31 -10.48
N ASP A 288 -30.19 22.83 -9.54
CA ASP A 288 -30.16 21.45 -9.03
C ASP A 288 -29.70 20.41 -10.08
N GLU A 289 -29.10 20.86 -11.18
CA GLU A 289 -28.48 19.96 -12.16
C GLU A 289 -26.96 19.94 -12.04
N ARG A 290 -26.40 18.75 -12.26
CA ARG A 290 -24.98 18.50 -12.47
C ARG A 290 -24.76 18.00 -13.89
N VAL A 291 -23.86 18.63 -14.60
CA VAL A 291 -23.35 18.17 -15.90
C VAL A 291 -21.90 17.73 -15.77
N ALA A 292 -21.59 16.52 -16.20
CA ALA A 292 -20.25 15.96 -16.19
C ALA A 292 -19.81 15.54 -17.61
N LEU A 293 -18.52 15.66 -17.90
CA LEU A 293 -17.93 15.13 -19.12
C LEU A 293 -17.41 13.72 -18.85
N THR A 294 -18.21 12.71 -19.25
CA THR A 294 -17.88 11.29 -19.07
C THR A 294 -17.65 10.66 -20.43
N ASN A 295 -16.48 10.02 -20.64
CA ASN A 295 -16.12 9.38 -21.91
C ASN A 295 -16.30 10.30 -23.15
N GLY A 296 -16.01 11.60 -22.98
CA GLY A 296 -16.12 12.60 -24.06
C GLY A 296 -17.53 13.08 -24.38
N LYS A 297 -18.54 12.70 -23.58
CA LYS A 297 -19.93 13.14 -23.70
C LYS A 297 -20.36 13.89 -22.44
N LEU A 298 -21.16 14.94 -22.63
CA LEU A 298 -21.80 15.64 -21.52
C LEU A 298 -23.01 14.82 -21.04
N GLU A 299 -23.02 14.50 -19.76
CA GLU A 299 -24.09 13.78 -19.09
C GLU A 299 -24.69 14.65 -17.99
N LYS A 300 -26.02 14.72 -17.94
CA LYS A 300 -26.77 15.54 -17.01
C LYS A 300 -27.50 14.66 -15.99
N GLN A 301 -27.50 15.09 -14.73
CA GLN A 301 -28.28 14.49 -13.66
C GLN A 301 -28.78 15.55 -12.67
N THR A 302 -29.92 15.29 -12.02
CA THR A 302 -30.40 16.08 -10.89
C THR A 302 -29.68 15.64 -9.63
N VAL A 303 -29.26 16.60 -8.78
CA VAL A 303 -28.45 16.35 -7.58
C VAL A 303 -28.91 17.22 -6.43
N ASP A 304 -28.57 16.81 -5.19
CA ASP A 304 -28.57 17.74 -4.06
C ASP A 304 -27.29 18.59 -4.16
N VAL A 305 -27.45 19.88 -4.44
CA VAL A 305 -26.32 20.80 -4.61
C VAL A 305 -25.44 20.90 -3.36
N ALA A 306 -26.01 20.68 -2.15
CA ALA A 306 -25.26 20.74 -0.91
C ALA A 306 -24.13 19.71 -0.86
N ASP A 307 -24.28 18.56 -1.50
CA ASP A 307 -23.23 17.51 -1.58
C ASP A 307 -22.00 17.95 -2.40
N TYR A 308 -22.11 19.06 -3.13
CA TYR A 308 -21.05 19.56 -4.01
C TYR A 308 -20.49 20.92 -3.57
N VAL A 309 -21.31 21.81 -3.03
CA VAL A 309 -20.90 23.20 -2.77
C VAL A 309 -20.66 23.52 -1.29
N SER A 310 -20.97 22.58 -0.39
CA SER A 310 -20.86 22.81 1.06
C SER A 310 -19.43 23.06 1.56
N TRP A 311 -18.41 22.63 0.82
CA TRP A 311 -17.02 22.83 1.17
C TRP A 311 -16.65 24.30 1.36
N LYS A 312 -17.27 25.23 0.61
CA LYS A 312 -17.05 26.69 0.73
C LYS A 312 -17.53 27.26 2.06
N ASP A 313 -18.44 26.56 2.75
CA ASP A 313 -19.03 26.92 4.03
C ASP A 313 -18.44 26.12 5.19
N ASN A 314 -17.23 25.53 5.00
CA ASN A 314 -16.47 24.77 5.97
C ASN A 314 -17.19 23.50 6.48
N TYR A 315 -17.99 22.85 5.66
CA TYR A 315 -18.48 21.50 5.93
C TYR A 315 -18.60 20.72 4.62
N LEU A 316 -18.68 19.41 4.72
CA LEU A 316 -19.00 18.53 3.60
C LEU A 316 -20.36 17.87 3.87
N SER A 317 -21.25 17.90 2.90
CA SER A 317 -22.52 17.19 2.92
C SER A 317 -22.42 15.90 2.15
N PHE A 318 -23.02 14.83 2.64
CA PHE A 318 -22.99 13.52 2.01
C PHE A 318 -24.37 12.87 2.07
N SER A 319 -24.82 12.35 0.94
CA SER A 319 -26.05 11.58 0.81
C SER A 319 -25.73 10.22 0.23
N ASN A 320 -25.75 9.18 1.08
CA ASN A 320 -25.42 7.81 0.68
C ASN A 320 -24.13 7.71 -0.15
N THR A 321 -23.07 8.42 0.29
CA THR A 321 -21.81 8.57 -0.45
C THR A 321 -20.83 7.48 -0.07
N PRO A 322 -20.15 6.82 -1.03
CA PRO A 322 -19.07 5.88 -0.74
C PRO A 322 -17.98 6.53 0.09
N ILE A 323 -17.49 5.82 1.11
CA ILE A 323 -16.51 6.35 2.05
C ILE A 323 -15.21 6.77 1.36
N GLU A 324 -14.81 6.07 0.32
CA GLU A 324 -13.59 6.37 -0.47
C GLU A 324 -13.67 7.78 -1.09
N LYS A 325 -14.86 8.18 -1.56
CA LYS A 325 -15.11 9.52 -2.09
C LYS A 325 -15.00 10.57 -1.00
N VAL A 326 -15.53 10.29 0.20
CA VAL A 326 -15.42 11.16 1.36
C VAL A 326 -13.97 11.33 1.78
N LEU A 327 -13.21 10.23 1.88
CA LEU A 327 -11.80 10.26 2.23
C LEU A 327 -10.97 11.03 1.20
N LYS A 328 -11.29 10.92 -0.11
CA LYS A 328 -10.63 11.69 -1.17
C LYS A 328 -10.83 13.21 -0.95
N GLN A 329 -12.04 13.65 -0.64
CA GLN A 329 -12.35 15.06 -0.37
C GLN A 329 -11.65 15.56 0.90
N VAL A 330 -11.73 14.82 2.00
CA VAL A 330 -11.04 15.15 3.27
C VAL A 330 -9.53 15.15 3.06
N GLY A 331 -8.99 14.18 2.33
CA GLY A 331 -7.58 14.09 2.01
C GLY A 331 -7.06 15.33 1.28
N LYS A 332 -7.80 15.80 0.28
CA LYS A 332 -7.48 17.01 -0.47
C LYS A 332 -7.58 18.27 0.42
N TYR A 333 -8.63 18.37 1.23
CA TYR A 333 -8.86 19.52 2.09
C TYR A 333 -7.79 19.67 3.18
N TYR A 334 -7.26 18.57 3.74
CA TYR A 334 -6.26 18.58 4.81
C TYR A 334 -4.84 18.24 4.38
N ASN A 335 -4.61 17.98 3.11
CA ASN A 335 -3.32 17.49 2.58
C ASN A 335 -2.84 16.21 3.28
N ILE A 336 -3.70 15.21 3.39
CA ILE A 336 -3.41 13.91 3.98
C ILE A 336 -3.79 12.78 3.02
N ARG A 337 -3.23 11.61 3.27
CA ARG A 337 -3.56 10.36 2.57
C ARG A 337 -4.17 9.36 3.52
N PHE A 338 -5.06 8.55 2.99
CA PHE A 338 -5.64 7.42 3.69
C PHE A 338 -5.12 6.12 3.10
N THR A 339 -4.78 5.15 3.96
CA THR A 339 -4.42 3.81 3.50
C THR A 339 -5.69 2.99 3.31
N THR A 340 -5.84 2.35 2.13
CA THR A 340 -6.97 1.47 1.81
C THR A 340 -6.73 0.02 2.23
N ALA A 341 -5.59 -0.27 2.83
CA ALA A 341 -5.15 -1.64 3.14
C ALA A 341 -6.10 -2.46 4.03
N ASP A 342 -7.15 -1.83 4.55
CA ASP A 342 -8.10 -2.51 5.40
C ASP A 342 -9.49 -2.51 4.75
N THR A 343 -9.99 -3.69 4.47
CA THR A 343 -11.37 -4.02 4.05
C THR A 343 -12.47 -3.44 4.97
N ILE A 344 -12.07 -2.87 6.10
CA ILE A 344 -12.95 -2.31 7.14
C ILE A 344 -13.85 -1.20 6.63
N LEU A 345 -13.36 -0.38 5.71
CA LEU A 345 -14.11 0.73 5.12
C LEU A 345 -14.74 0.38 3.77
N THR A 346 -14.26 -0.69 3.11
CA THR A 346 -14.72 -1.08 1.76
C THR A 346 -16.24 -1.28 1.73
N GLY A 347 -16.88 -0.62 0.76
CA GLY A 347 -18.33 -0.70 0.57
C GLY A 347 -19.17 0.09 1.58
N LYS A 348 -18.56 0.73 2.58
CA LYS A 348 -19.32 1.61 3.50
C LYS A 348 -19.77 2.87 2.77
N ARG A 349 -20.99 3.30 3.10
CA ARG A 349 -21.58 4.55 2.60
C ARG A 349 -22.02 5.38 3.79
N ILE A 350 -21.82 6.69 3.70
CA ILE A 350 -22.20 7.60 4.77
C ILE A 350 -23.16 8.68 4.30
N SER A 351 -23.97 9.17 5.21
CA SER A 351 -24.86 10.32 5.02
C SER A 351 -24.72 11.26 6.21
N GLY A 352 -24.86 12.54 5.97
CA GLY A 352 -24.79 13.57 7.01
C GLY A 352 -23.88 14.71 6.65
N LYS A 353 -23.56 15.55 7.66
CA LYS A 353 -22.66 16.69 7.53
C LYS A 353 -21.39 16.45 8.33
N LEU A 354 -20.25 16.66 7.70
CA LEU A 354 -18.93 16.59 8.30
C LEU A 354 -18.36 18.02 8.35
N TYR A 355 -18.29 18.61 9.53
CA TYR A 355 -17.72 19.93 9.71
C TYR A 355 -16.20 19.88 9.62
N LEU A 356 -15.63 20.81 8.83
CA LEU A 356 -14.21 20.90 8.57
C LEU A 356 -13.58 21.82 9.64
N SER A 357 -13.11 21.21 10.72
CA SER A 357 -12.39 21.90 11.81
C SER A 357 -10.95 22.26 11.37
N ASN A 358 -10.38 23.31 11.98
CA ASN A 358 -8.94 23.59 11.84
C ASN A 358 -8.05 22.46 12.42
N GLN A 359 -8.60 21.64 13.30
CA GLN A 359 -7.95 20.47 13.86
C GLN A 359 -8.46 19.23 13.14
N ILE A 360 -7.62 18.62 12.32
CA ILE A 360 -7.98 17.44 11.54
C ILE A 360 -8.45 16.27 12.40
N ASP A 361 -7.94 16.14 13.62
CA ASP A 361 -8.30 15.05 14.52
C ASP A 361 -9.80 15.07 14.91
N ASP A 362 -10.45 16.24 14.94
CA ASP A 362 -11.90 16.35 15.14
C ASP A 362 -12.66 15.70 13.98
N VAL A 363 -12.18 15.92 12.76
CA VAL A 363 -12.75 15.36 11.54
C VAL A 363 -12.55 13.85 11.47
N LEU A 364 -11.35 13.39 11.80
CA LEU A 364 -11.02 11.96 11.84
C LEU A 364 -11.83 11.22 12.92
N ASN A 365 -12.05 11.84 14.08
CA ASN A 365 -12.91 11.32 15.12
C ASN A 365 -14.38 11.22 14.64
N SER A 366 -14.88 12.22 13.92
CA SER A 366 -16.22 12.21 13.35
C SER A 366 -16.39 11.08 12.33
N ILE A 367 -15.41 10.89 11.44
CA ILE A 367 -15.39 9.77 10.48
C ILE A 367 -15.35 8.42 11.23
N SER A 368 -14.50 8.31 12.26
CA SER A 368 -14.40 7.10 13.08
C SER A 368 -15.75 6.73 13.74
N LEU A 369 -16.47 7.72 14.23
CA LEU A 369 -17.82 7.51 14.80
C LEU A 369 -18.81 7.03 13.74
N MET A 370 -18.85 7.69 12.58
CA MET A 370 -19.76 7.34 11.48
C MET A 370 -19.49 5.93 10.93
N THR A 371 -18.24 5.48 10.97
CA THR A 371 -17.81 4.20 10.38
C THR A 371 -17.66 3.08 11.41
N ALA A 372 -17.85 3.37 12.72
CA ALA A 372 -17.59 2.47 13.84
C ALA A 372 -16.15 1.90 13.85
N THR A 373 -15.18 2.78 13.55
CA THR A 373 -13.74 2.46 13.53
C THR A 373 -12.97 3.31 14.52
N THR A 374 -11.68 3.13 14.60
CA THR A 374 -10.71 4.05 15.18
C THR A 374 -9.60 4.32 14.16
N TYR A 375 -8.71 5.28 14.41
CA TYR A 375 -7.64 5.59 13.47
C TYR A 375 -6.28 5.70 14.14
N LYS A 376 -5.23 5.47 13.34
CA LYS A 376 -3.85 5.83 13.66
C LYS A 376 -3.36 6.81 12.61
N ARG A 377 -2.65 7.86 13.05
CA ARG A 377 -2.09 8.89 12.18
C ARG A 377 -0.58 8.94 12.36
N ASP A 378 0.12 8.88 11.25
CA ASP A 378 1.55 9.14 11.16
C ASP A 378 1.77 10.28 10.17
N LYS A 379 2.10 11.48 10.69
CA LYS A 379 2.24 12.72 9.90
C LYS A 379 1.01 12.95 8.99
N ASN A 380 1.17 12.74 7.69
CA ASN A 380 0.14 12.97 6.67
C ASN A 380 -0.52 11.67 6.19
N ILE A 381 -0.27 10.54 6.85
CA ILE A 381 -0.88 9.25 6.51
C ILE A 381 -1.80 8.84 7.64
N VAL A 382 -3.03 8.49 7.30
CA VAL A 382 -4.06 8.05 8.24
C VAL A 382 -4.49 6.63 7.86
N LYS A 383 -4.57 5.76 8.87
CA LYS A 383 -5.07 4.40 8.76
C LYS A 383 -6.24 4.20 9.70
N PHE A 384 -7.42 3.82 9.16
CA PHE A 384 -8.54 3.38 9.98
C PHE A 384 -8.36 1.90 10.35
N ILE A 385 -8.67 1.58 11.60
CA ILE A 385 -8.55 0.23 12.17
C ILE A 385 -9.85 -0.13 12.89
N GLU A 386 -10.09 -1.42 13.05
CA GLU A 386 -11.25 -1.92 13.76
C GLU A 386 -11.24 -1.42 15.22
N LYS A 387 -12.41 -1.01 15.70
CA LYS A 387 -12.54 -0.63 17.11
C LYS A 387 -12.54 -1.90 17.94
N GLU A 388 -11.54 -2.08 18.82
CA GLU A 388 -11.53 -3.20 19.78
C GLU A 388 -12.83 -3.19 20.56
N ARG A 389 -13.60 -4.28 20.47
CA ARG A 389 -14.77 -4.49 21.33
C ARG A 389 -14.24 -4.71 22.76
N ARG A 390 -14.44 -3.74 23.62
CA ARG A 390 -14.28 -3.91 25.06
C ARG A 390 -15.49 -4.62 25.63
#